data_ef47fc8b11d8f68cb14693251fc9f7a3
#
_entry.id   ef47fc8b11d8f68cb14693251fc9f7a3
#
_cell.length_a   1.000
_cell.length_b   1.000
_cell.length_c   1.000
_cell.angle_alpha   90.00
_cell.angle_beta   90.00
_cell.angle_gamma   90.00
#
_symmetry.space_group_name_H-M   'P 1'
#
loop_
_entity.id
_entity.type
_entity.pdbx_description
1 polymer ?
#
loop_
_entity_poly.entity_id
_entity_poly.type
_entity_poly.pdbx_seq_one_letter_code
_entity_poly.pdbx_strand_id
1 'polypeptide(L)'
;MSPQAPGKQQEDDVATVRTPEELRTPEQLRGALATLLESAPDVAVAVSGGVDSMTLAAVCARELGARAWAYHAVSPAVPPAATERVREYARRYGWQLRVIEAGEFDDPEYRANPFNRCYFCKRNLYDRIAEHTTMQVFSGANADDLGDFRPGLVAAAERAVRHPFVELNISKAEVRALAQSMGLVEVQDLPAMPCLSSRVESGIRIEAADLAFVNEIEDWLRESLGASTVRCRIGHAGVRVELDDQSLAGSGGDIEAHVRARCEASDRQFVGFVPYARGSAFLRPEVA
;
A
#
# COMPACT_ATOMS: atom_id res chain seq x y z
N MET A 1 -14.96 15.33 -53.66
CA MET A 1 -15.01 14.06 -52.94
C MET A 1 -13.99 14.12 -51.80
N SER A 2 -14.42 14.43 -50.62
CA SER A 2 -13.57 14.49 -49.41
C SER A 2 -13.54 13.12 -48.73
N PRO A 3 -12.42 12.63 -48.22
CA PRO A 3 -12.37 11.36 -47.51
C PRO A 3 -12.83 11.55 -46.07
N GLN A 4 -13.76 10.71 -45.66
CA GLN A 4 -14.26 10.58 -44.28
C GLN A 4 -13.15 9.97 -43.40
N ALA A 5 -12.95 10.58 -42.23
CA ALA A 5 -12.08 10.05 -41.18
C ALA A 5 -12.74 8.83 -40.49
N PRO A 6 -11.98 7.79 -40.10
CA PRO A 6 -12.54 6.67 -39.35
C PRO A 6 -12.81 7.09 -37.91
N GLY A 7 -14.04 6.84 -37.45
CA GLY A 7 -14.48 7.04 -36.08
C GLY A 7 -13.72 6.13 -35.10
N LYS A 8 -13.13 6.72 -34.07
CA LYS A 8 -12.63 6.03 -32.90
C LYS A 8 -13.82 5.67 -32.02
N GLN A 9 -14.23 4.42 -32.02
CA GLN A 9 -14.92 3.82 -30.89
C GLN A 9 -13.84 3.36 -29.91
N GLN A 10 -13.61 4.15 -28.90
CA GLN A 10 -12.93 3.74 -27.70
C GLN A 10 -14.05 3.38 -26.73
N GLU A 11 -14.38 2.10 -26.64
CA GLU A 11 -15.20 1.58 -25.56
C GLU A 11 -14.38 1.71 -24.28
N ASP A 12 -14.82 2.59 -23.38
CA ASP A 12 -14.35 2.69 -22.01
C ASP A 12 -14.74 1.39 -21.29
N ASP A 13 -13.78 0.48 -21.14
CA ASP A 13 -13.88 -0.70 -20.28
C ASP A 13 -13.85 -0.21 -18.81
N VAL A 14 -14.98 0.31 -18.33
CA VAL A 14 -15.20 0.58 -16.92
C VAL A 14 -15.27 -0.78 -16.23
N ALA A 15 -14.26 -1.09 -15.41
CA ALA A 15 -14.23 -2.30 -14.59
C ALA A 15 -15.55 -2.41 -13.82
N THR A 16 -16.42 -3.30 -14.24
CA THR A 16 -17.73 -3.51 -13.64
C THR A 16 -17.55 -4.10 -12.25
N VAL A 17 -17.92 -3.35 -11.22
CA VAL A 17 -17.92 -3.84 -9.83
C VAL A 17 -18.92 -5.00 -9.76
N ARG A 18 -18.40 -6.21 -9.49
CA ARG A 18 -19.25 -7.41 -9.37
C ARG A 18 -20.14 -7.32 -8.14
N THR A 19 -21.37 -7.80 -8.25
CA THR A 19 -22.26 -7.97 -7.10
C THR A 19 -21.76 -9.10 -6.19
N PRO A 20 -22.13 -9.16 -4.91
CA PRO A 20 -21.74 -10.24 -4.01
C PRO A 20 -22.05 -11.66 -4.53
N GLU A 21 -23.10 -11.79 -5.34
CA GLU A 21 -23.53 -13.06 -5.95
C GLU A 21 -22.67 -13.46 -7.17
N GLU A 22 -21.93 -12.50 -7.74
CA GLU A 22 -21.03 -12.71 -8.88
C GLU A 22 -19.57 -12.96 -8.46
N LEU A 23 -19.26 -12.88 -7.15
CA LEU A 23 -17.91 -13.15 -6.65
C LEU A 23 -17.57 -14.65 -6.78
N ARG A 24 -16.36 -14.91 -7.27
CA ARG A 24 -15.84 -16.29 -7.35
C ARG A 24 -15.54 -16.83 -5.95
N THR A 25 -15.70 -18.15 -5.79
CA THR A 25 -15.30 -18.80 -4.54
C THR A 25 -13.77 -18.81 -4.37
N PRO A 26 -13.25 -18.90 -3.14
CA PRO A 26 -11.81 -19.02 -2.90
C PRO A 26 -11.15 -20.19 -3.67
N GLU A 27 -11.86 -21.29 -3.86
CA GLU A 27 -11.39 -22.45 -4.63
C GLU A 27 -11.24 -22.11 -6.12
N GLN A 28 -12.22 -21.42 -6.70
CA GLN A 28 -12.17 -20.96 -8.09
C GLN A 28 -11.02 -19.95 -8.30
N LEU A 29 -10.85 -19.01 -7.37
CA LEU A 29 -9.77 -18.02 -7.40
C LEU A 29 -8.40 -18.70 -7.34
N ARG A 30 -8.26 -19.65 -6.43
CA ARG A 30 -7.02 -20.41 -6.27
C ARG A 30 -6.70 -21.24 -7.50
N GLY A 31 -7.70 -21.91 -8.07
CA GLY A 31 -7.54 -22.68 -9.32
C GLY A 31 -7.08 -21.79 -10.48
N ALA A 32 -7.70 -20.61 -10.67
CA ALA A 32 -7.30 -19.66 -11.70
C ALA A 32 -5.86 -19.16 -11.49
N LEU A 33 -5.48 -18.83 -10.24
CA LEU A 33 -4.12 -18.42 -9.89
C LEU A 33 -3.11 -19.55 -10.10
N ALA A 34 -3.43 -20.79 -9.70
CA ALA A 34 -2.57 -21.95 -9.94
C ALA A 34 -2.30 -22.15 -11.43
N THR A 35 -3.34 -22.10 -12.28
CA THR A 35 -3.18 -22.19 -13.74
C THR A 35 -2.30 -21.08 -14.31
N LEU A 36 -2.46 -19.83 -13.85
CA LEU A 36 -1.59 -18.72 -14.26
C LEU A 36 -0.13 -18.97 -13.84
N LEU A 37 0.07 -19.53 -12.65
CA LEU A 37 1.39 -19.77 -12.07
C LEU A 37 2.10 -21.02 -12.66
N GLU A 38 1.38 -21.99 -13.22
CA GLU A 38 1.96 -23.20 -13.82
C GLU A 38 3.04 -22.88 -14.88
N SER A 39 2.79 -21.87 -15.70
CA SER A 39 3.71 -21.42 -16.74
C SER A 39 4.67 -20.32 -16.28
N ALA A 40 4.56 -19.87 -15.03
CA ALA A 40 5.43 -18.82 -14.52
C ALA A 40 6.85 -19.34 -14.26
N PRO A 41 7.89 -18.52 -14.54
CA PRO A 41 9.23 -18.80 -14.07
C PRO A 41 9.30 -18.68 -12.54
N ASP A 42 10.50 -18.75 -11.97
CA ASP A 42 10.70 -18.38 -10.57
C ASP A 42 10.25 -16.94 -10.34
N VAL A 43 9.58 -16.68 -9.21
CA VAL A 43 8.93 -15.39 -8.96
C VAL A 43 9.44 -14.72 -7.69
N ALA A 44 9.57 -13.41 -7.76
CA ALA A 44 9.82 -12.50 -6.64
C ALA A 44 8.55 -11.70 -6.34
N VAL A 45 7.88 -11.97 -5.23
CA VAL A 45 6.67 -11.25 -4.83
C VAL A 45 7.05 -10.05 -3.98
N ALA A 46 6.74 -8.82 -4.43
CA ALA A 46 6.92 -7.61 -3.64
C ALA A 46 5.86 -7.54 -2.54
N VAL A 47 6.27 -7.69 -1.27
CA VAL A 47 5.38 -7.81 -0.11
C VAL A 47 5.47 -6.58 0.77
N SER A 48 4.34 -5.88 0.98
CA SER A 48 4.25 -4.66 1.79
C SER A 48 3.72 -4.89 3.22
N GLY A 49 3.26 -6.10 3.53
CA GLY A 49 2.56 -6.40 4.78
C GLY A 49 1.05 -6.10 4.77
N GLY A 50 0.51 -5.57 3.67
CA GLY A 50 -0.93 -5.39 3.45
C GLY A 50 -1.59 -6.64 2.86
N VAL A 51 -2.93 -6.72 2.96
CA VAL A 51 -3.70 -7.93 2.59
C VAL A 51 -3.40 -8.43 1.17
N ASP A 52 -3.31 -7.54 0.17
CA ASP A 52 -3.14 -7.96 -1.22
C ASP A 52 -1.80 -8.67 -1.44
N SER A 53 -0.72 -8.03 -1.04
CA SER A 53 0.63 -8.56 -1.24
C SER A 53 0.91 -9.82 -0.39
N MET A 54 0.36 -9.86 0.84
CA MET A 54 0.46 -11.03 1.72
C MET A 54 -0.31 -12.24 1.15
N THR A 55 -1.51 -12.00 0.63
CA THR A 55 -2.33 -13.03 -0.01
C THR A 55 -1.63 -13.58 -1.27
N LEU A 56 -1.09 -12.68 -2.10
CA LEU A 56 -0.34 -13.11 -3.28
C LEU A 56 0.89 -13.94 -2.91
N ALA A 57 1.66 -13.50 -1.90
CA ALA A 57 2.81 -14.25 -1.41
C ALA A 57 2.43 -15.65 -0.90
N ALA A 58 1.32 -15.74 -0.15
CA ALA A 58 0.82 -17.02 0.35
C ALA A 58 0.42 -17.97 -0.78
N VAL A 59 -0.28 -17.47 -1.80
CA VAL A 59 -0.63 -18.27 -2.99
C VAL A 59 0.62 -18.72 -3.72
N CYS A 60 1.54 -17.81 -4.04
CA CYS A 60 2.77 -18.14 -4.75
C CYS A 60 3.64 -19.14 -3.96
N ALA A 61 3.79 -18.97 -2.66
CA ALA A 61 4.55 -19.90 -1.82
C ALA A 61 3.92 -21.30 -1.80
N ARG A 62 2.58 -21.38 -1.79
CA ARG A 62 1.86 -22.65 -1.80
C ARG A 62 1.95 -23.38 -3.14
N GLU A 63 1.76 -22.66 -4.26
CA GLU A 63 1.68 -23.26 -5.60
C GLU A 63 3.06 -23.50 -6.22
N LEU A 64 4.05 -22.66 -5.91
CA LEU A 64 5.40 -22.70 -6.50
C LEU A 64 6.48 -23.24 -5.55
N GLY A 65 6.22 -23.27 -4.23
CA GLY A 65 7.20 -23.75 -3.24
C GLY A 65 8.52 -22.98 -3.33
N ALA A 66 9.62 -23.70 -3.59
CA ALA A 66 10.96 -23.12 -3.66
C ALA A 66 11.17 -22.12 -4.81
N ARG A 67 10.27 -22.05 -5.78
CA ARG A 67 10.31 -21.11 -6.90
C ARG A 67 9.71 -19.74 -6.57
N ALA A 68 9.14 -19.56 -5.37
CA ALA A 68 8.55 -18.30 -4.94
C ALA A 68 9.34 -17.68 -3.78
N TRP A 69 9.75 -16.43 -3.95
CA TRP A 69 10.41 -15.63 -2.92
C TRP A 69 9.60 -14.39 -2.59
N ALA A 70 9.39 -14.13 -1.31
CA ALA A 70 8.84 -12.88 -0.82
C ALA A 70 9.97 -11.86 -0.64
N TYR A 71 9.86 -10.70 -1.29
CA TYR A 71 10.77 -9.57 -1.12
C TYR A 71 10.06 -8.46 -0.35
N HIS A 72 10.55 -8.16 0.83
CA HIS A 72 10.05 -7.06 1.66
C HIS A 72 11.07 -5.95 1.73
N ALA A 73 10.70 -4.77 1.23
CA ALA A 73 11.56 -3.61 1.31
C ALA A 73 11.28 -2.83 2.60
N VAL A 74 12.33 -2.48 3.33
CA VAL A 74 12.28 -1.65 4.53
C VAL A 74 12.81 -0.26 4.25
N SER A 75 12.23 0.73 4.90
CA SER A 75 12.66 2.12 4.89
C SER A 75 11.94 2.89 6.00
N PRO A 76 12.30 4.16 6.27
CA PRO A 76 11.54 5.01 7.18
C PRO A 76 10.05 5.16 6.82
N ALA A 77 9.67 4.95 5.55
CA ALA A 77 8.29 5.03 5.11
C ALA A 77 7.44 3.79 5.41
N VAL A 78 8.07 2.68 5.79
CA VAL A 78 7.39 1.41 6.09
C VAL A 78 7.16 1.30 7.60
N PRO A 79 5.90 1.21 8.07
CA PRO A 79 5.63 1.02 9.49
C PRO A 79 6.32 -0.24 10.03
N PRO A 80 7.01 -0.19 11.19
CA PRO A 80 7.67 -1.36 11.80
C PRO A 80 6.73 -2.56 11.94
N ALA A 81 5.48 -2.33 12.33
CA ALA A 81 4.46 -3.37 12.46
C ALA A 81 4.19 -4.14 11.14
N ALA A 82 4.35 -3.48 9.98
CA ALA A 82 4.22 -4.16 8.69
C ALA A 82 5.38 -5.12 8.45
N THR A 83 6.61 -4.72 8.79
CA THR A 83 7.81 -5.56 8.69
C THR A 83 7.73 -6.78 9.60
N GLU A 84 7.33 -6.58 10.86
CA GLU A 84 7.18 -7.69 11.80
C GLU A 84 6.11 -8.68 11.34
N ARG A 85 4.99 -8.21 10.84
CA ARG A 85 3.94 -9.05 10.24
C ARG A 85 4.48 -9.90 9.10
N VAL A 86 5.21 -9.30 8.16
CA VAL A 86 5.81 -10.07 7.04
C VAL A 86 6.75 -11.14 7.55
N ARG A 87 7.62 -10.83 8.52
CA ARG A 87 8.57 -11.78 9.13
C ARG A 87 7.85 -12.92 9.85
N GLU A 88 6.79 -12.59 10.62
CA GLU A 88 6.02 -13.58 11.35
C GLU A 88 5.33 -14.55 10.40
N TYR A 89 4.63 -14.04 9.39
CA TYR A 89 3.95 -14.87 8.41
C TYR A 89 4.92 -15.70 7.58
N ALA A 90 6.08 -15.16 7.20
CA ALA A 90 7.09 -15.92 6.50
C ALA A 90 7.60 -17.11 7.34
N ARG A 91 7.83 -16.90 8.64
CA ARG A 91 8.20 -18.00 9.57
C ARG A 91 7.06 -19.01 9.75
N ARG A 92 5.83 -18.52 9.96
CA ARG A 92 4.64 -19.35 10.23
C ARG A 92 4.26 -20.25 9.05
N TYR A 93 4.40 -19.74 7.84
CA TYR A 93 3.99 -20.43 6.61
C TYR A 93 5.17 -20.92 5.76
N GLY A 94 6.40 -20.77 6.23
CA GLY A 94 7.60 -21.28 5.55
C GLY A 94 7.93 -20.55 4.25
N TRP A 95 7.60 -19.24 4.13
CA TRP A 95 7.94 -18.48 2.93
C TRP A 95 9.45 -18.22 2.85
N GLN A 96 10.01 -18.30 1.67
CA GLN A 96 11.34 -17.79 1.42
C GLN A 96 11.28 -16.26 1.43
N LEU A 97 11.80 -15.63 2.47
CA LEU A 97 11.76 -14.18 2.66
C LEU A 97 13.14 -13.57 2.48
N ARG A 98 13.20 -12.50 1.68
CA ARG A 98 14.34 -11.58 1.63
C ARG A 98 13.88 -10.19 2.03
N VAL A 99 14.52 -9.63 3.05
CA VAL A 99 14.33 -8.24 3.46
C VAL A 99 15.46 -7.42 2.84
N ILE A 100 15.10 -6.32 2.18
CA ILE A 100 16.02 -5.44 1.45
C ILE A 100 15.78 -3.98 1.85
N GLU A 101 16.78 -3.12 1.67
CA GLU A 101 16.60 -1.67 1.77
C GLU A 101 15.91 -1.16 0.50
N ALA A 102 14.88 -0.32 0.64
CA ALA A 102 14.13 0.19 -0.51
C ALA A 102 14.90 1.24 -1.32
N GLY A 103 15.74 2.04 -0.64
CA GLY A 103 16.63 3.02 -1.27
C GLY A 103 15.96 4.33 -1.68
N GLU A 104 14.64 4.49 -1.53
CA GLU A 104 13.93 5.69 -1.97
C GLU A 104 14.32 6.96 -1.19
N PHE A 105 14.90 6.82 0.02
CA PHE A 105 15.42 7.98 0.78
C PHE A 105 16.70 8.57 0.21
N ASP A 106 17.41 7.85 -0.65
CA ASP A 106 18.57 8.36 -1.41
C ASP A 106 18.12 9.08 -2.69
N ASP A 107 16.84 8.94 -3.07
CA ASP A 107 16.25 9.54 -4.26
C ASP A 107 15.67 10.93 -3.95
N PRO A 108 16.30 12.02 -4.49
CA PRO A 108 15.81 13.37 -4.28
C PRO A 108 14.42 13.62 -4.87
N GLU A 109 14.04 12.92 -5.96
CA GLU A 109 12.72 13.04 -6.59
C GLU A 109 11.63 12.47 -5.68
N TYR A 110 11.90 11.33 -5.02
CA TYR A 110 11.00 10.79 -4.01
C TYR A 110 10.87 11.74 -2.81
N ARG A 111 12.02 12.22 -2.27
CA ARG A 111 12.06 13.09 -1.09
C ARG A 111 11.42 14.44 -1.33
N ALA A 112 11.42 14.96 -2.54
CA ALA A 112 10.71 16.19 -2.91
C ALA A 112 9.18 16.07 -2.74
N ASN A 113 8.67 14.87 -2.56
CA ASN A 113 7.26 14.57 -2.29
C ASN A 113 6.29 15.14 -3.33
N PRO A 114 6.52 14.93 -4.63
CA PRO A 114 5.59 15.38 -5.66
C PRO A 114 4.27 14.59 -5.60
N PHE A 115 3.24 15.10 -6.24
CA PHE A 115 1.94 14.44 -6.32
C PHE A 115 2.03 12.98 -6.83
N ASN A 116 2.96 12.71 -7.76
CA ASN A 116 3.22 11.37 -8.29
C ASN A 116 4.32 10.61 -7.53
N ARG A 117 4.62 10.97 -6.27
CA ARG A 117 5.66 10.32 -5.43
C ARG A 117 5.64 8.80 -5.49
N CYS A 118 4.44 8.19 -5.58
CA CYS A 118 4.32 6.73 -5.64
C CYS A 118 5.00 6.10 -6.87
N TYR A 119 5.19 6.86 -7.96
CA TYR A 119 6.00 6.43 -9.10
C TYR A 119 7.46 6.22 -8.68
N PHE A 120 8.07 7.22 -8.06
CA PHE A 120 9.47 7.17 -7.61
C PHE A 120 9.68 6.07 -6.56
N CYS A 121 8.76 5.96 -5.60
CA CYS A 121 8.79 4.88 -4.60
C CYS A 121 8.79 3.49 -5.26
N LYS A 122 7.90 3.26 -6.24
CA LYS A 122 7.81 1.96 -6.91
C LYS A 122 8.96 1.72 -7.88
N ARG A 123 9.46 2.76 -8.55
CA ARG A 123 10.68 2.71 -9.34
C ARG A 123 11.85 2.19 -8.49
N ASN A 124 12.13 2.84 -7.37
CA ASN A 124 13.21 2.43 -6.46
C ASN A 124 13.03 1.00 -5.94
N LEU A 125 11.81 0.64 -5.52
CA LEU A 125 11.49 -0.71 -5.05
C LEU A 125 11.83 -1.78 -6.10
N TYR A 126 11.35 -1.61 -7.32
CA TYR A 126 11.51 -2.64 -8.36
C TYR A 126 12.94 -2.70 -8.87
N ASP A 127 13.64 -1.56 -8.99
CA ASP A 127 15.05 -1.50 -9.33
C ASP A 127 15.88 -2.22 -8.26
N ARG A 128 15.57 -1.99 -6.99
CA ARG A 128 16.26 -2.67 -5.89
C ARG A 128 15.98 -4.19 -5.88
N ILE A 129 14.77 -4.64 -6.16
CA ILE A 129 14.50 -6.07 -6.31
C ILE A 129 15.32 -6.66 -7.47
N ALA A 130 15.38 -5.97 -8.62
CA ALA A 130 16.13 -6.42 -9.79
C ALA A 130 17.64 -6.53 -9.55
N GLU A 131 18.21 -5.74 -8.64
CA GLU A 131 19.62 -5.88 -8.21
C GLU A 131 19.87 -7.21 -7.46
N HIS A 132 18.83 -7.76 -6.84
CA HIS A 132 18.94 -8.99 -6.03
C HIS A 132 18.52 -10.25 -6.77
N THR A 133 17.78 -10.14 -7.86
CA THR A 133 17.24 -11.32 -8.58
C THR A 133 16.87 -11.00 -10.02
N THR A 134 16.92 -12.03 -10.87
CA THR A 134 16.39 -12.03 -12.24
C THR A 134 15.01 -12.67 -12.34
N MET A 135 14.39 -13.06 -11.21
CA MET A 135 13.06 -13.65 -11.17
C MET A 135 11.99 -12.68 -11.68
N GLN A 136 10.90 -13.20 -12.20
CA GLN A 136 9.75 -12.37 -12.55
C GLN A 136 9.16 -11.70 -11.31
N VAL A 137 9.12 -10.36 -11.30
CA VAL A 137 8.54 -9.64 -10.17
C VAL A 137 7.02 -9.63 -10.27
N PHE A 138 6.37 -9.98 -9.16
CA PHE A 138 4.93 -9.91 -8.97
C PHE A 138 4.57 -8.86 -7.90
N SER A 139 3.45 -8.19 -8.10
CA SER A 139 2.90 -7.22 -7.15
C SER A 139 1.41 -7.48 -6.92
N GLY A 140 0.95 -7.23 -5.71
CA GLY A 140 -0.43 -7.53 -5.28
C GLY A 140 -1.46 -6.48 -5.66
N ALA A 141 -1.24 -5.66 -6.71
CA ALA A 141 -2.31 -4.80 -7.21
C ALA A 141 -3.50 -5.66 -7.68
N ASN A 142 -4.72 -5.21 -7.44
CA ASN A 142 -5.97 -5.91 -7.75
C ASN A 142 -6.84 -5.09 -8.71
N ALA A 143 -7.99 -5.64 -9.16
CA ALA A 143 -8.84 -5.01 -10.16
C ALA A 143 -9.35 -3.61 -9.74
N ASP A 144 -9.65 -3.43 -8.44
CA ASP A 144 -10.17 -2.15 -7.94
C ASP A 144 -9.11 -1.03 -8.00
N ASP A 145 -7.83 -1.39 -8.11
CA ASP A 145 -6.74 -0.41 -8.21
C ASP A 145 -6.67 0.26 -9.59
N LEU A 146 -7.30 -0.28 -10.62
CA LEU A 146 -7.30 0.26 -11.98
C LEU A 146 -8.16 1.52 -12.14
N GLY A 147 -9.17 1.70 -11.29
CA GLY A 147 -10.07 2.86 -11.31
C GLY A 147 -9.49 4.14 -10.72
N ASP A 148 -8.33 4.09 -10.07
CA ASP A 148 -7.70 5.21 -9.40
C ASP A 148 -6.45 5.70 -10.16
N PHE A 149 -6.09 6.98 -9.95
CA PHE A 149 -4.78 7.49 -10.39
C PHE A 149 -3.66 6.81 -9.58
N ARG A 150 -2.97 5.86 -10.21
CA ARG A 150 -1.93 5.03 -9.59
C ARG A 150 -0.58 5.15 -10.31
N PRO A 151 0.18 6.23 -10.08
CA PRO A 151 1.50 6.40 -10.73
C PRO A 151 2.47 5.24 -10.47
N GLY A 152 2.30 4.49 -9.40
CA GLY A 152 3.09 3.28 -9.14
C GLY A 152 2.86 2.14 -10.13
N LEU A 153 1.71 2.08 -10.82
CA LEU A 153 1.46 1.09 -11.88
C LEU A 153 2.27 1.41 -13.14
N VAL A 154 2.52 2.71 -13.41
CA VAL A 154 3.40 3.13 -14.52
C VAL A 154 4.81 2.62 -14.28
N ALA A 155 5.37 2.84 -13.08
CA ALA A 155 6.68 2.33 -12.70
C ALA A 155 6.76 0.79 -12.78
N ALA A 156 5.68 0.09 -12.44
CA ALA A 156 5.58 -1.36 -12.54
C ALA A 156 5.62 -1.83 -14.01
N ALA A 157 4.87 -1.17 -14.90
CA ALA A 157 4.83 -1.50 -16.32
C ALA A 157 6.19 -1.31 -16.99
N GLU A 158 6.91 -0.22 -16.69
CA GLU A 158 8.26 0.05 -17.19
C GLU A 158 9.28 -1.03 -16.79
N ARG A 159 9.01 -1.80 -15.74
CA ARG A 159 9.90 -2.84 -15.19
C ARG A 159 9.33 -4.25 -15.36
N ALA A 160 8.38 -4.39 -16.27
CA ALA A 160 7.73 -5.67 -16.58
C ALA A 160 7.22 -6.42 -15.33
N VAL A 161 6.78 -5.68 -14.29
CA VAL A 161 6.17 -6.26 -13.11
C VAL A 161 4.76 -6.74 -13.47
N ARG A 162 4.46 -7.97 -13.12
CA ARG A 162 3.13 -8.56 -13.35
C ARG A 162 2.23 -8.42 -12.14
N HIS A 163 0.94 -8.37 -12.39
CA HIS A 163 -0.11 -8.21 -11.39
C HIS A 163 -1.15 -9.35 -11.52
N PRO A 164 -0.89 -10.54 -10.95
CA PRO A 164 -1.77 -11.71 -11.13
C PRO A 164 -3.23 -11.44 -10.77
N PHE A 165 -3.51 -10.62 -9.78
CA PHE A 165 -4.88 -10.26 -9.42
C PHE A 165 -5.55 -9.38 -10.48
N VAL A 166 -4.80 -8.44 -11.08
CA VAL A 166 -5.30 -7.63 -12.20
C VAL A 166 -5.52 -8.49 -13.44
N GLU A 167 -4.55 -9.33 -13.79
CA GLU A 167 -4.59 -10.23 -14.96
C GLU A 167 -5.81 -11.15 -14.94
N LEU A 168 -6.22 -11.58 -13.74
CA LEU A 168 -7.38 -12.43 -13.52
C LEU A 168 -8.64 -11.65 -13.13
N ASN A 169 -8.61 -10.32 -13.18
CA ASN A 169 -9.70 -9.45 -12.74
C ASN A 169 -10.25 -9.84 -11.36
N ILE A 170 -9.35 -9.98 -10.38
CA ILE A 170 -9.67 -10.30 -8.97
C ILE A 170 -9.87 -9.01 -8.20
N SER A 171 -11.05 -8.85 -7.62
CA SER A 171 -11.44 -7.68 -6.82
C SER A 171 -10.85 -7.72 -5.40
N LYS A 172 -10.88 -6.58 -4.72
CA LYS A 172 -10.47 -6.47 -3.31
C LYS A 172 -11.26 -7.39 -2.38
N ALA A 173 -12.56 -7.55 -2.63
CA ALA A 173 -13.42 -8.45 -1.86
C ALA A 173 -12.99 -9.90 -2.04
N GLU A 174 -12.70 -10.32 -3.27
CA GLU A 174 -12.21 -11.65 -3.59
C GLU A 174 -10.82 -11.91 -2.97
N VAL A 175 -9.91 -10.92 -2.98
CA VAL A 175 -8.61 -11.03 -2.29
C VAL A 175 -8.80 -11.29 -0.79
N ARG A 176 -9.72 -10.59 -0.12
CA ARG A 176 -10.01 -10.81 1.31
C ARG A 176 -10.58 -12.20 1.58
N ALA A 177 -11.52 -12.67 0.75
CA ALA A 177 -12.08 -14.02 0.87
C ALA A 177 -10.99 -15.09 0.64
N LEU A 178 -10.10 -14.87 -0.31
CA LEU A 178 -8.95 -15.74 -0.56
C LEU A 178 -7.98 -15.74 0.64
N ALA A 179 -7.66 -14.57 1.21
CA ALA A 179 -6.84 -14.44 2.42
C ALA A 179 -7.40 -15.27 3.57
N GLN A 180 -8.72 -15.16 3.82
CA GLN A 180 -9.42 -15.93 4.84
C GLN A 180 -9.27 -17.43 4.62
N SER A 181 -9.51 -17.90 3.40
CA SER A 181 -9.43 -19.33 3.06
C SER A 181 -8.01 -19.91 3.19
N MET A 182 -7.00 -19.05 3.13
CA MET A 182 -5.60 -19.40 3.31
C MET A 182 -5.09 -19.27 4.75
N GLY A 183 -5.98 -18.96 5.70
CA GLY A 183 -5.64 -18.82 7.10
C GLY A 183 -4.95 -17.50 7.47
N LEU A 184 -4.98 -16.49 6.58
CA LEU A 184 -4.41 -15.17 6.85
C LEU A 184 -5.41 -14.28 7.62
N VAL A 185 -5.98 -14.81 8.71
CA VAL A 185 -7.12 -14.24 9.42
C VAL A 185 -6.86 -12.81 9.92
N GLU A 186 -5.67 -12.56 10.47
CA GLU A 186 -5.31 -11.23 11.00
C GLU A 186 -5.05 -10.21 9.86
N VAL A 187 -4.76 -10.68 8.64
CA VAL A 187 -4.44 -9.86 7.48
C VAL A 187 -5.69 -9.51 6.68
N GLN A 188 -6.68 -10.42 6.61
CA GLN A 188 -7.88 -10.25 5.80
C GLN A 188 -8.66 -8.97 6.14
N ASP A 189 -8.72 -8.62 7.43
CA ASP A 189 -9.50 -7.49 7.94
C ASP A 189 -8.67 -6.22 8.10
N LEU A 190 -7.38 -6.25 7.73
CA LEU A 190 -6.54 -5.06 7.81
C LEU A 190 -7.15 -3.90 7.00
N PRO A 191 -7.27 -2.72 7.61
CA PRO A 191 -7.64 -1.52 6.87
C PRO A 191 -6.54 -1.18 5.84
N ALA A 192 -6.87 -0.31 4.90
CA ALA A 192 -5.86 0.24 4.00
C ALA A 192 -4.75 0.93 4.80
N MET A 193 -3.53 0.45 4.68
CA MET A 193 -2.36 0.97 5.38
C MET A 193 -1.36 1.56 4.37
N PRO A 194 -1.62 2.76 3.87
CA PRO A 194 -0.66 3.44 3.01
C PRO A 194 0.63 3.74 3.80
N CYS A 195 1.77 3.86 3.09
CA CYS A 195 3.06 4.16 3.70
C CYS A 195 3.03 5.46 4.54
N LEU A 196 3.92 5.59 5.51
CA LEU A 196 3.97 6.77 6.40
C LEU A 196 4.15 8.08 5.63
N SER A 197 4.87 8.07 4.50
CA SER A 197 5.01 9.25 3.64
C SER A 197 3.69 9.83 3.13
N SER A 198 2.62 9.04 3.12
CA SER A 198 1.28 9.53 2.77
C SER A 198 0.69 10.50 3.81
N ARG A 199 1.34 10.65 4.96
CA ARG A 199 0.97 11.59 6.02
C ARG A 199 1.56 12.98 5.81
N VAL A 200 2.58 13.09 4.97
CA VAL A 200 3.22 14.36 4.65
C VAL A 200 2.53 14.97 3.43
N GLU A 201 2.11 16.23 3.57
CA GLU A 201 1.44 16.97 2.51
C GLU A 201 2.34 17.14 1.29
N SER A 202 1.76 16.98 0.08
CA SER A 202 2.51 17.07 -1.18
C SER A 202 3.29 18.38 -1.27
N GLY A 203 4.55 18.31 -1.70
CA GLY A 203 5.47 19.43 -1.79
C GLY A 203 6.29 19.70 -0.53
N ILE A 204 5.90 19.16 0.63
CA ILE A 204 6.75 19.15 1.82
C ILE A 204 7.74 17.99 1.68
N ARG A 205 9.03 18.29 1.82
CA ARG A 205 10.10 17.30 1.74
C ARG A 205 9.90 16.20 2.79
N ILE A 206 10.09 14.95 2.37
CA ILE A 206 9.97 13.81 3.28
C ILE A 206 11.29 13.64 4.04
N GLU A 207 11.21 13.69 5.36
CA GLU A 207 12.33 13.42 6.26
C GLU A 207 12.05 12.19 7.14
N ALA A 208 13.07 11.37 7.37
CA ALA A 208 12.92 10.16 8.18
C ALA A 208 12.43 10.46 9.60
N ALA A 209 12.87 11.58 10.18
CA ALA A 209 12.45 12.02 11.52
C ALA A 209 10.94 12.37 11.56
N ASP A 210 10.39 12.93 10.47
CA ASP A 210 8.95 13.20 10.38
C ASP A 210 8.14 11.90 10.37
N LEU A 211 8.62 10.89 9.64
CA LEU A 211 7.91 9.61 9.56
C LEU A 211 7.99 8.82 10.87
N ALA A 212 9.12 8.89 11.58
CA ALA A 212 9.25 8.32 12.91
C ALA A 212 8.28 8.98 13.90
N PHE A 213 8.21 10.32 13.90
CA PHE A 213 7.26 11.08 14.71
C PHE A 213 5.80 10.70 14.39
N VAL A 214 5.45 10.65 13.10
CA VAL A 214 4.10 10.24 12.65
C VAL A 214 3.75 8.85 13.18
N ASN A 215 4.67 7.89 13.04
CA ASN A 215 4.43 6.51 13.50
C ASN A 215 4.24 6.46 15.02
N GLU A 216 5.06 7.15 15.79
CA GLU A 216 4.96 7.24 17.24
C GLU A 216 3.59 7.78 17.69
N ILE A 217 3.15 8.89 17.12
CA ILE A 217 1.85 9.49 17.45
C ILE A 217 0.69 8.57 17.05
N GLU A 218 0.74 7.97 15.85
CA GLU A 218 -0.32 7.06 15.40
C GLU A 218 -0.41 5.80 16.26
N ASP A 219 0.71 5.21 16.65
CA ASP A 219 0.75 4.01 17.48
C ASP A 219 0.24 4.31 18.89
N TRP A 220 0.71 5.39 19.51
CA TRP A 220 0.26 5.82 20.83
C TRP A 220 -1.26 6.10 20.87
N LEU A 221 -1.80 6.76 19.83
CA LEU A 221 -3.24 7.04 19.76
C LEU A 221 -4.07 5.78 19.53
N ARG A 222 -3.58 4.80 18.75
CA ARG A 222 -4.25 3.50 18.61
C ARG A 222 -4.34 2.76 19.92
N GLU A 223 -3.26 2.76 20.71
CA GLU A 223 -3.23 2.12 22.02
C GLU A 223 -4.12 2.85 23.03
N SER A 224 -4.06 4.18 23.06
CA SER A 224 -4.77 4.98 24.08
C SER A 224 -6.29 5.08 23.85
N LEU A 225 -6.72 5.14 22.58
CA LEU A 225 -8.11 5.35 22.20
C LEU A 225 -8.80 4.07 21.65
N GLY A 226 -8.04 3.01 21.36
CA GLY A 226 -8.56 1.88 20.60
C GLY A 226 -8.97 2.27 19.16
N ALA A 227 -8.36 3.31 18.61
CA ALA A 227 -8.79 3.94 17.37
C ALA A 227 -8.61 3.00 16.16
N SER A 228 -9.67 2.82 15.40
CA SER A 228 -9.65 2.04 14.17
C SER A 228 -8.92 2.77 13.04
N THR A 229 -8.99 4.10 13.03
CA THR A 229 -8.34 4.95 12.03
C THR A 229 -7.66 6.13 12.67
N VAL A 230 -6.33 6.21 12.53
CA VAL A 230 -5.51 7.34 12.94
C VAL A 230 -4.64 7.77 11.78
N ARG A 231 -4.57 9.07 11.50
CA ARG A 231 -3.64 9.66 10.51
C ARG A 231 -3.06 10.95 11.04
N CYS A 232 -1.80 10.89 11.49
CA CYS A 232 -1.04 12.06 11.89
C CYS A 232 -0.48 12.76 10.65
N ARG A 233 -1.04 13.91 10.27
CA ARG A 233 -0.69 14.66 9.05
C ARG A 233 0.29 15.77 9.35
N ILE A 234 1.38 15.83 8.60
CA ILE A 234 2.31 16.97 8.58
C ILE A 234 1.97 17.82 7.36
N GLY A 235 1.50 19.03 7.60
CA GLY A 235 1.15 20.01 6.58
C GLY A 235 1.84 21.35 6.81
N HIS A 236 1.70 22.27 5.86
CA HIS A 236 2.27 23.64 5.98
C HIS A 236 1.73 24.41 7.19
N ALA A 237 0.51 24.12 7.63
CA ALA A 237 -0.08 24.74 8.83
C ALA A 237 0.36 24.08 10.14
N GLY A 238 1.10 22.97 10.09
CA GLY A 238 1.50 22.20 11.25
C GLY A 238 0.96 20.77 11.24
N VAL A 239 0.93 20.14 12.42
CA VAL A 239 0.48 18.77 12.62
C VAL A 239 -1.00 18.76 12.97
N ARG A 240 -1.80 18.03 12.17
CA ARG A 240 -3.18 17.68 12.51
C ARG A 240 -3.34 16.16 12.59
N VAL A 241 -4.22 15.69 13.45
CA VAL A 241 -4.51 14.26 13.58
C VAL A 241 -5.95 14.00 13.15
N GLU A 242 -6.10 13.11 12.17
CA GLU A 242 -7.39 12.66 11.69
C GLU A 242 -7.76 11.35 12.40
N LEU A 243 -8.97 11.29 12.96
CA LEU A 243 -9.48 10.15 13.72
C LEU A 243 -10.84 9.72 13.17
N ASP A 244 -11.19 8.46 13.39
CA ASP A 244 -12.59 8.03 13.27
C ASP A 244 -13.49 8.76 14.27
N ASP A 245 -14.82 8.80 14.01
CA ASP A 245 -15.77 9.60 14.81
C ASP A 245 -15.79 9.21 16.28
N GLN A 246 -15.67 7.92 16.59
CA GLN A 246 -15.67 7.44 17.98
C GLN A 246 -14.42 7.93 18.72
N SER A 247 -13.26 7.78 18.12
CA SER A 247 -11.98 8.20 18.69
C SER A 247 -11.87 9.71 18.78
N LEU A 248 -12.45 10.44 17.82
CA LEU A 248 -12.50 11.90 17.82
C LEU A 248 -13.28 12.42 19.03
N ALA A 249 -14.40 11.80 19.40
CA ALA A 249 -15.18 12.16 20.59
C ALA A 249 -14.39 12.01 21.90
N GLY A 250 -13.42 11.07 21.95
CA GLY A 250 -12.55 10.82 23.10
C GLY A 250 -11.20 11.57 23.09
N SER A 251 -10.92 12.40 22.07
CA SER A 251 -9.58 12.98 21.84
C SER A 251 -9.28 14.25 22.62
N GLY A 252 -10.16 14.70 23.53
CA GLY A 252 -9.94 15.90 24.35
C GLY A 252 -9.07 15.65 25.60
N GLY A 253 -8.90 16.72 26.42
CA GLY A 253 -8.22 16.62 27.70
C GLY A 253 -6.79 16.10 27.62
N ASP A 254 -6.49 15.02 28.35
CA ASP A 254 -5.14 14.46 28.46
C ASP A 254 -4.59 13.94 27.12
N ILE A 255 -5.44 13.46 26.23
CA ILE A 255 -5.05 13.00 24.88
C ILE A 255 -4.51 14.18 24.07
N GLU A 256 -5.25 15.29 24.03
CA GLU A 256 -4.79 16.50 23.34
C GLU A 256 -3.52 17.06 23.96
N ALA A 257 -3.46 17.14 25.29
CA ALA A 257 -2.29 17.64 26.00
C ALA A 257 -1.04 16.82 25.68
N HIS A 258 -1.15 15.49 25.62
CA HIS A 258 -0.03 14.62 25.27
C HIS A 258 0.46 14.86 23.83
N VAL A 259 -0.46 14.86 22.84
CA VAL A 259 -0.07 15.07 21.43
C VAL A 259 0.54 16.46 21.24
N ARG A 260 -0.02 17.48 21.87
CA ARG A 260 0.52 18.85 21.86
C ARG A 260 1.95 18.91 22.42
N ALA A 261 2.18 18.30 23.58
CA ALA A 261 3.52 18.25 24.18
C ALA A 261 4.54 17.51 23.29
N ARG A 262 4.11 16.41 22.61
CA ARG A 262 4.97 15.70 21.66
C ARG A 262 5.29 16.54 20.42
N CYS A 263 4.33 17.31 19.92
CA CYS A 263 4.55 18.25 18.82
C CYS A 263 5.55 19.36 19.23
N GLU A 264 5.36 19.98 20.39
CA GLU A 264 6.25 21.01 20.92
C GLU A 264 7.68 20.49 21.13
N ALA A 265 7.83 19.29 21.72
CA ALA A 265 9.15 18.67 21.92
C ALA A 265 9.89 18.37 20.60
N SER A 266 9.18 18.35 19.49
CA SER A 266 9.71 18.10 18.14
C SER A 266 9.71 19.37 17.26
N ASP A 267 9.54 20.55 17.86
CA ASP A 267 9.46 21.87 17.20
C ASP A 267 8.37 21.91 16.11
N ARG A 268 7.19 21.32 16.41
CA ARG A 268 6.02 21.31 15.52
C ARG A 268 4.82 21.95 16.17
N GLN A 269 4.04 22.68 15.39
CA GLN A 269 2.77 23.25 15.85
C GLN A 269 1.67 22.18 15.75
N PHE A 270 0.97 21.88 16.85
CA PHE A 270 -0.24 21.07 16.80
C PHE A 270 -1.44 21.94 16.42
N VAL A 271 -2.14 21.57 15.34
CA VAL A 271 -3.30 22.29 14.80
C VAL A 271 -4.61 21.77 15.41
N GLY A 272 -4.70 20.47 15.70
CA GLY A 272 -5.87 19.88 16.32
C GLY A 272 -6.23 18.48 15.80
N PHE A 273 -7.29 17.92 16.38
CA PHE A 273 -7.95 16.70 15.91
C PHE A 273 -9.08 17.05 14.94
N VAL A 274 -9.23 16.24 13.88
CA VAL A 274 -10.28 16.41 12.87
C VAL A 274 -10.84 15.05 12.44
N PRO A 275 -12.04 15.00 11.86
CA PRO A 275 -12.56 13.76 11.27
C PRO A 275 -11.66 13.25 10.15
N TYR A 276 -11.50 11.94 10.06
CA TYR A 276 -10.72 11.31 8.99
C TYR A 276 -11.31 11.61 7.61
N ALA A 277 -10.46 12.06 6.69
CA ALA A 277 -10.79 12.25 5.29
C ALA A 277 -9.78 11.53 4.38
N ARG A 278 -10.28 10.63 3.51
CA ARG A 278 -9.42 9.89 2.58
C ARG A 278 -8.75 10.87 1.61
N GLY A 279 -7.43 10.75 1.46
CA GLY A 279 -6.66 11.54 0.49
C GLY A 279 -6.34 12.98 0.91
N SER A 280 -6.63 13.38 2.14
CA SER A 280 -6.47 14.75 2.65
C SER A 280 -5.05 15.33 2.57
N ALA A 281 -4.00 14.51 2.42
CA ALA A 281 -2.61 14.96 2.25
C ALA A 281 -2.17 15.04 0.78
N PHE A 282 -3.00 14.57 -0.17
CA PHE A 282 -2.68 14.61 -1.60
C PHE A 282 -3.33 15.83 -2.24
N LEU A 283 -2.62 16.94 -2.25
CA LEU A 283 -3.05 18.14 -2.95
C LEU A 283 -2.68 17.98 -4.44
N ARG A 284 -3.68 17.93 -5.30
CA ARG A 284 -3.46 18.02 -6.74
C ARG A 284 -3.04 19.44 -7.08
N PRO A 285 -2.01 19.66 -7.94
CA PRO A 285 -1.80 20.98 -8.52
C PRO A 285 -3.12 21.42 -9.16
N GLU A 286 -3.59 22.63 -8.85
CA GLU A 286 -4.69 23.21 -9.61
C GLU A 286 -4.25 23.28 -11.07
N VAL A 287 -5.02 22.67 -11.96
CA VAL A 287 -4.78 22.76 -13.40
C VAL A 287 -5.13 24.21 -13.77
N ALA A 288 -4.07 25.02 -14.00
CA ALA A 288 -4.21 26.40 -14.48
C ALA A 288 -4.69 26.41 -15.94
#